data_825873c34c65596f5ef02d85bd112b3e
#
_entry.id   825873c34c65596f5ef02d85bd112b3e
#
_cell.length_a   1.000
_cell.length_b   1.000
_cell.length_c   1.000
_cell.angle_alpha   90.00
_cell.angle_beta   90.00
_cell.angle_gamma   90.00
#
_symmetry.space_group_name_H-M   'P 1'
#
loop_
_entity.id
_entity.type
_entity.pdbx_description
1 polymer ?
#
loop_
_entity_poly.entity_id
_entity_poly.type
_entity_poly.pdbx_seq_one_letter_code
_entity_poly.pdbx_strand_id
1 'polypeptide(L)'
;MPGQVGPITNEQEGLLAYLAQMRYVLRLTAYGLSDEQLRATPSASALSVGGLIKHCASTEENWLATIRGATQKADYAAYADNFRLTDDETIDDVFARYDRVAEQLETTVSGLGDLGHRIPVDHSVPWNRKDLEFFTVRWILLHLIQETARHTGHADIVRETIDGATAFPLLAAAEGRPATAWLKPWTKDA
;
A
#
# COMPACT_ATOMS: atom_id res chain seq x y z
N MET A 1 -7.16 6.60 -11.53
CA MET A 1 -8.22 5.75 -10.94
C MET A 1 -9.21 6.66 -10.24
N PRO A 2 -10.53 6.47 -10.33
CA PRO A 2 -11.47 7.33 -9.61
C PRO A 2 -11.33 7.18 -8.10
N GLY A 3 -11.68 8.25 -7.36
CA GLY A 3 -11.60 8.27 -5.89
C GLY A 3 -12.52 7.28 -5.16
N GLN A 4 -13.31 6.51 -5.90
CA GLN A 4 -14.20 5.47 -5.38
C GLN A 4 -14.19 4.25 -6.29
N VAL A 5 -14.31 3.06 -5.69
CA VAL A 5 -14.51 1.81 -6.41
C VAL A 5 -15.87 1.84 -7.12
N GLY A 6 -15.90 1.35 -8.36
CA GLY A 6 -17.15 1.20 -9.13
C GLY A 6 -18.06 0.08 -8.60
N PRO A 7 -19.19 -0.17 -9.28
CA PRO A 7 -20.06 -1.31 -8.94
C PRO A 7 -19.29 -2.63 -8.95
N ILE A 8 -19.58 -3.49 -7.97
CA ILE A 8 -18.94 -4.79 -7.76
C ILE A 8 -19.90 -5.89 -8.13
N THR A 9 -19.49 -6.87 -8.92
CA THR A 9 -20.33 -7.98 -9.38
C THR A 9 -20.11 -9.27 -8.58
N ASN A 10 -18.94 -9.44 -7.97
CA ASN A 10 -18.61 -10.59 -7.14
C ASN A 10 -17.55 -10.23 -6.08
N GLU A 11 -17.39 -11.11 -5.08
CA GLU A 11 -16.51 -10.86 -3.94
C GLU A 11 -15.04 -10.67 -4.34
N GLN A 12 -14.51 -11.51 -5.23
CA GLN A 12 -13.12 -11.44 -5.66
C GLN A 12 -12.82 -10.11 -6.36
N GLU A 13 -13.68 -9.71 -7.29
CA GLU A 13 -13.59 -8.41 -7.96
C GLU A 13 -13.60 -7.26 -6.94
N GLY A 14 -14.50 -7.34 -5.95
CA GLY A 14 -14.59 -6.33 -4.90
C GLY A 14 -13.31 -6.21 -4.08
N LEU A 15 -12.77 -7.32 -3.60
CA LEU A 15 -11.55 -7.33 -2.80
C LEU A 15 -10.34 -6.78 -3.58
N LEU A 16 -10.17 -7.20 -4.84
CA LEU A 16 -9.08 -6.70 -5.69
C LEU A 16 -9.26 -5.22 -6.03
N ALA A 17 -10.49 -4.76 -6.32
CA ALA A 17 -10.78 -3.36 -6.62
C ALA A 17 -10.52 -2.44 -5.42
N TYR A 18 -10.92 -2.84 -4.20
CA TYR A 18 -10.61 -2.08 -2.99
C TYR A 18 -9.13 -2.07 -2.66
N LEU A 19 -8.41 -3.19 -2.86
CA LEU A 19 -6.96 -3.20 -2.68
C LEU A 19 -6.27 -2.27 -3.68
N ALA A 20 -6.68 -2.30 -4.95
CA ALA A 20 -6.17 -1.39 -5.98
C ALA A 20 -6.43 0.08 -5.62
N GLN A 21 -7.60 0.40 -5.07
CA GLN A 21 -7.90 1.73 -4.58
C GLN A 21 -7.01 2.13 -3.41
N MET A 22 -6.75 1.25 -2.44
CA MET A 22 -5.86 1.55 -1.32
C MET A 22 -4.43 1.84 -1.79
N ARG A 23 -3.93 1.07 -2.76
CA ARG A 23 -2.62 1.35 -3.40
C ARG A 23 -2.61 2.74 -4.05
N TYR A 24 -3.68 3.10 -4.76
CA TYR A 24 -3.79 4.38 -5.43
C TYR A 24 -3.80 5.56 -4.46
N VAL A 25 -4.63 5.53 -3.42
CA VAL A 25 -4.72 6.62 -2.45
C VAL A 25 -3.43 6.76 -1.63
N LEU A 26 -2.75 5.66 -1.33
CA LEU A 26 -1.43 5.70 -0.70
C LEU A 26 -0.40 6.41 -1.59
N ARG A 27 -0.39 6.13 -2.89
CA ARG A 27 0.52 6.81 -3.85
C ARG A 27 0.24 8.30 -3.99
N LEU A 28 -1.01 8.73 -3.84
CA LEU A 28 -1.36 10.16 -3.88
C LEU A 28 -0.65 10.96 -2.79
N THR A 29 -0.33 10.36 -1.65
CA THR A 29 0.41 11.06 -0.59
C THR A 29 1.81 11.49 -1.01
N ALA A 30 2.40 10.84 -2.03
CA ALA A 30 3.70 11.19 -2.60
C ALA A 30 3.61 12.19 -3.77
N TYR A 31 2.41 12.53 -4.23
CA TYR A 31 2.22 13.37 -5.42
C TYR A 31 2.90 14.74 -5.27
N GLY A 32 3.88 15.02 -6.16
CA GLY A 32 4.61 16.28 -6.22
C GLY A 32 5.64 16.52 -5.11
N LEU A 33 5.87 15.55 -4.19
CA LEU A 33 6.95 15.63 -3.21
C LEU A 33 8.33 15.46 -3.84
N SER A 34 9.32 16.17 -3.29
CA SER A 34 10.72 15.95 -3.61
C SER A 34 11.26 14.71 -2.89
N ASP A 35 12.44 14.22 -3.34
CA ASP A 35 13.14 13.10 -2.68
C ASP A 35 13.44 13.36 -1.22
N GLU A 36 13.79 14.59 -0.85
CA GLU A 36 14.01 15.00 0.53
C GLU A 36 12.72 14.90 1.34
N GLN A 37 11.61 15.40 0.80
CA GLN A 37 10.29 15.36 1.45
C GLN A 37 9.78 13.91 1.60
N LEU A 38 10.04 13.04 0.62
CA LEU A 38 9.66 11.62 0.68
C LEU A 38 10.38 10.85 1.80
N ARG A 39 11.58 11.29 2.18
CA ARG A 39 12.38 10.72 3.27
C ARG A 39 12.17 11.41 4.61
N ALA A 40 11.57 12.59 4.62
CA ALA A 40 11.36 13.37 5.84
C ALA A 40 10.45 12.66 6.84
N THR A 41 10.77 12.80 8.13
CA THR A 41 9.99 12.28 9.26
C THR A 41 9.54 13.45 10.16
N PRO A 42 8.62 14.33 9.67
CA PRO A 42 8.30 15.59 10.32
C PRO A 42 7.29 15.45 11.48
N SER A 43 6.69 14.27 11.63
CA SER A 43 5.70 13.98 12.67
C SER A 43 6.37 13.46 13.96
N ALA A 44 5.57 13.16 14.99
CA ALA A 44 6.06 12.54 16.23
C ALA A 44 6.57 11.10 16.05
N SER A 45 6.29 10.46 14.92
CA SER A 45 6.77 9.12 14.58
C SER A 45 7.98 9.17 13.66
N ALA A 46 8.70 8.04 13.53
CA ALA A 46 9.79 7.88 12.58
C ALA A 46 9.31 7.51 11.15
N LEU A 47 8.03 7.70 10.85
CA LEU A 47 7.44 7.35 9.57
C LEU A 47 7.68 8.45 8.53
N SER A 48 7.98 8.05 7.30
CA SER A 48 8.05 8.92 6.13
C SER A 48 7.09 8.43 5.05
N VAL A 49 6.66 9.31 4.15
CA VAL A 49 5.76 8.94 3.04
C VAL A 49 6.38 7.84 2.16
N GLY A 50 7.63 8.03 1.75
CA GLY A 50 8.32 7.05 0.91
C GLY A 50 8.53 5.69 1.61
N GLY A 51 8.86 5.71 2.91
CA GLY A 51 9.01 4.51 3.71
C GLY A 51 7.70 3.73 3.87
N LEU A 52 6.57 4.43 4.07
CA LEU A 52 5.25 3.80 4.16
C LEU A 52 4.83 3.13 2.86
N ILE A 53 5.08 3.77 1.71
CA ILE A 53 4.80 3.19 0.39
C ILE A 53 5.66 1.94 0.16
N LYS A 54 6.96 2.00 0.46
CA LYS A 54 7.88 0.86 0.38
C LYS A 54 7.44 -0.29 1.28
N HIS A 55 7.02 0.01 2.51
CA HIS A 55 6.53 -0.98 3.45
C HIS A 55 5.30 -1.72 2.90
N CYS A 56 4.30 -1.01 2.39
CA CYS A 56 3.11 -1.62 1.82
C CYS A 56 3.43 -2.50 0.60
N ALA A 57 4.33 -2.04 -0.28
CA ALA A 57 4.80 -2.83 -1.41
C ALA A 57 5.50 -4.13 -0.96
N SER A 58 6.38 -4.05 0.04
CA SER A 58 7.09 -5.20 0.61
C SER A 58 6.15 -6.18 1.33
N THR A 59 5.16 -5.65 2.04
CA THR A 59 4.14 -6.47 2.71
C THR A 59 3.32 -7.27 1.69
N GLU A 60 2.90 -6.63 0.62
CA GLU A 60 2.13 -7.30 -0.44
C GLU A 60 2.98 -8.36 -1.16
N GLU A 61 4.25 -8.07 -1.46
CA GLU A 61 5.18 -9.03 -2.05
C GLU A 61 5.38 -10.26 -1.16
N ASN A 62 5.53 -10.06 0.15
CA ASN A 62 5.66 -11.15 1.12
C ASN A 62 4.40 -12.04 1.15
N TRP A 63 3.21 -11.44 1.13
CA TRP A 63 1.97 -12.21 1.08
C TRP A 63 1.78 -12.93 -0.26
N LEU A 64 2.15 -12.31 -1.37
CA LEU A 64 2.17 -12.99 -2.68
C LEU A 64 3.09 -14.21 -2.66
N ALA A 65 4.31 -14.06 -2.11
CA ALA A 65 5.25 -15.16 -1.97
C ALA A 65 4.66 -16.28 -1.09
N THR A 66 3.99 -15.92 0.01
CA THR A 66 3.31 -16.87 0.91
C THR A 66 2.18 -17.61 0.19
N ILE A 67 1.35 -16.93 -0.61
CA ILE A 67 0.30 -17.56 -1.43
C ILE A 67 0.91 -18.58 -2.42
N ARG A 68 2.10 -18.28 -2.94
CA ARG A 68 2.84 -19.16 -3.86
C ARG A 68 3.64 -20.28 -3.18
N GLY A 69 3.52 -20.41 -1.85
CA GLY A 69 4.15 -21.48 -1.07
C GLY A 69 5.62 -21.20 -0.69
N ALA A 70 6.09 -19.97 -0.81
CA ALA A 70 7.42 -19.61 -0.34
C ALA A 70 7.44 -19.50 1.19
N THR A 71 8.52 -19.99 1.81
CA THR A 71 8.77 -19.84 3.24
C THR A 71 9.29 -18.42 3.52
N GLN A 72 8.66 -17.71 4.44
CA GLN A 72 9.14 -16.41 4.89
C GLN A 72 10.35 -16.59 5.80
N LYS A 73 11.39 -15.80 5.58
CA LYS A 73 12.51 -15.69 6.53
C LYS A 73 12.29 -14.47 7.41
N ALA A 74 12.30 -14.66 8.72
CA ALA A 74 12.27 -13.55 9.66
C ALA A 74 13.66 -12.85 9.65
N ASP A 75 13.73 -11.73 8.93
CA ASP A 75 14.89 -10.83 8.94
C ASP A 75 14.45 -9.48 9.51
N TYR A 76 14.83 -9.24 10.78
CA TYR A 76 14.44 -8.03 11.49
C TYR A 76 15.14 -6.77 10.95
N ALA A 77 16.35 -6.90 10.41
CA ALA A 77 17.06 -5.77 9.81
C ALA A 77 16.39 -5.36 8.51
N ALA A 78 16.12 -6.31 7.62
CA ALA A 78 15.36 -6.07 6.40
C ALA A 78 13.94 -5.53 6.69
N TYR A 79 13.30 -5.99 7.78
CA TYR A 79 12.00 -5.47 8.20
C TYR A 79 12.05 -3.98 8.58
N ALA A 80 13.06 -3.57 9.34
CA ALA A 80 13.25 -2.16 9.73
C ALA A 80 13.53 -1.28 8.49
N ASP A 81 14.33 -1.77 7.54
CA ASP A 81 14.63 -1.05 6.29
C ASP A 81 13.42 -0.91 5.36
N ASN A 82 12.38 -1.74 5.52
CA ASN A 82 11.15 -1.60 4.76
C ASN A 82 10.36 -0.31 5.10
N PHE A 83 10.66 0.37 6.21
CA PHE A 83 9.99 1.61 6.62
C PHE A 83 10.74 2.89 6.21
N ARG A 84 11.79 2.77 5.41
CA ARG A 84 12.54 3.94 4.92
C ARG A 84 13.01 3.73 3.48
N LEU A 85 13.02 4.81 2.70
CA LEU A 85 13.77 4.83 1.45
C LEU A 85 15.26 4.96 1.78
N THR A 86 16.07 4.03 1.30
CA THR A 86 17.54 4.10 1.40
C THR A 86 18.08 5.09 0.37
N ASP A 87 19.34 5.51 0.53
CA ASP A 87 19.93 6.56 -0.32
C ASP A 87 20.03 6.15 -1.81
N ASP A 88 20.08 4.85 -2.07
CA ASP A 88 20.14 4.23 -3.39
C ASP A 88 18.77 3.89 -4.00
N GLU A 89 17.67 4.12 -3.28
CA GLU A 89 16.31 3.87 -3.76
C GLU A 89 15.61 5.16 -4.18
N THR A 90 14.87 5.09 -5.29
CA THR A 90 13.95 6.14 -5.71
C THR A 90 12.50 5.73 -5.48
N ILE A 91 11.59 6.72 -5.37
CA ILE A 91 10.16 6.42 -5.25
C ILE A 91 9.62 5.75 -6.53
N ASP A 92 10.17 6.07 -7.68
CA ASP A 92 9.78 5.48 -8.97
C ASP A 92 10.15 4.00 -9.03
N ASP A 93 11.31 3.59 -8.48
CA ASP A 93 11.67 2.18 -8.36
C ASP A 93 10.71 1.42 -7.45
N VAL A 94 10.32 2.03 -6.33
CA VAL A 94 9.33 1.46 -5.42
C VAL A 94 7.97 1.35 -6.09
N PHE A 95 7.53 2.35 -6.84
CA PHE A 95 6.28 2.30 -7.61
C PHE A 95 6.32 1.20 -8.66
N ALA A 96 7.38 1.11 -9.45
CA ALA A 96 7.53 0.07 -10.45
C ALA A 96 7.54 -1.35 -9.85
N ARG A 97 8.17 -1.51 -8.67
CA ARG A 97 8.11 -2.77 -7.91
C ARG A 97 6.69 -3.07 -7.45
N TYR A 98 6.00 -2.09 -6.88
CA TYR A 98 4.65 -2.24 -6.37
C TYR A 98 3.65 -2.60 -7.49
N ASP A 99 3.80 -2.00 -8.68
CA ASP A 99 2.97 -2.33 -9.85
C ASP A 99 3.15 -3.78 -10.29
N ARG A 100 4.40 -4.25 -10.36
CA ARG A 100 4.68 -5.66 -10.70
C ARG A 100 4.10 -6.63 -9.67
N VAL A 101 4.22 -6.30 -8.38
CA VAL A 101 3.67 -7.13 -7.30
C VAL A 101 2.13 -7.16 -7.38
N ALA A 102 1.49 -6.03 -7.62
CA ALA A 102 0.05 -5.90 -7.76
C ALA A 102 -0.49 -6.77 -8.91
N GLU A 103 0.12 -6.65 -10.11
CA GLU A 103 -0.24 -7.46 -11.29
C GLU A 103 -0.08 -8.97 -11.02
N GLN A 104 1.01 -9.34 -10.37
CA GLN A 104 1.28 -10.73 -10.03
C GLN A 104 0.32 -11.28 -8.99
N LEU A 105 -0.07 -10.47 -7.99
CA LEU A 105 -1.07 -10.87 -6.98
C LEU A 105 -2.44 -11.09 -7.64
N GLU A 106 -2.89 -10.14 -8.46
CA GLU A 106 -4.15 -10.21 -9.18
C GLU A 106 -4.21 -11.44 -10.10
N THR A 107 -3.13 -11.70 -10.85
CA THR A 107 -3.00 -12.90 -11.70
C THR A 107 -3.05 -14.18 -10.87
N THR A 108 -2.32 -14.23 -9.74
CA THR A 108 -2.27 -15.41 -8.87
C THR A 108 -3.63 -15.69 -8.25
N VAL A 109 -4.29 -14.68 -7.70
CA VAL A 109 -5.62 -14.82 -7.08
C VAL A 109 -6.67 -15.24 -8.11
N SER A 110 -6.64 -14.64 -9.30
CA SER A 110 -7.56 -14.99 -10.39
C SER A 110 -7.34 -16.42 -10.89
N GLY A 111 -6.08 -16.88 -10.95
CA GLY A 111 -5.73 -18.24 -11.35
C GLY A 111 -6.15 -19.30 -10.35
N LEU A 112 -6.18 -18.99 -9.04
CA LEU A 112 -6.67 -19.90 -8.01
C LEU A 112 -8.18 -20.10 -8.06
N GLY A 113 -8.94 -19.06 -8.41
CA GLY A 113 -10.40 -19.10 -8.56
C GLY A 113 -11.18 -19.42 -7.27
N ASP A 114 -10.49 -19.55 -6.13
CA ASP A 114 -11.07 -19.89 -4.82
C ASP A 114 -10.47 -19.02 -3.72
N LEU A 115 -11.26 -18.09 -3.23
CA LEU A 115 -10.90 -17.25 -2.09
C LEU A 115 -10.80 -18.03 -0.76
N GLY A 116 -11.37 -19.23 -0.69
CA GLY A 116 -11.26 -20.15 0.43
C GLY A 116 -9.97 -21.00 0.41
N HIS A 117 -9.15 -20.91 -0.65
CA HIS A 117 -7.88 -21.65 -0.76
C HIS A 117 -7.02 -21.43 0.48
N ARG A 118 -6.60 -22.55 1.10
CA ARG A 118 -5.88 -22.57 2.38
C ARG A 118 -4.39 -22.48 2.16
N ILE A 119 -3.75 -21.59 2.91
CA ILE A 119 -2.32 -21.36 2.89
C ILE A 119 -1.80 -21.66 4.29
N PRO A 120 -0.94 -22.68 4.49
CA PRO A 120 -0.42 -23.04 5.79
C PRO A 120 0.27 -21.87 6.49
N VAL A 121 0.06 -21.74 7.80
CA VAL A 121 0.77 -20.75 8.62
C VAL A 121 2.19 -21.23 8.88
N ASP A 122 3.17 -20.40 8.49
CA ASP A 122 4.57 -20.66 8.88
C ASP A 122 4.77 -20.23 10.35
N HIS A 123 4.80 -21.22 11.23
CA HIS A 123 4.99 -21.00 12.68
C HIS A 123 6.44 -20.65 13.05
N SER A 124 7.40 -20.69 12.13
CA SER A 124 8.75 -20.18 12.36
C SER A 124 8.79 -18.66 12.39
N VAL A 125 7.83 -17.99 11.76
CA VAL A 125 7.68 -16.54 11.75
C VAL A 125 7.12 -16.06 13.10
N PRO A 126 7.85 -15.23 13.86
CA PRO A 126 7.51 -14.91 15.28
C PRO A 126 6.16 -14.21 15.46
N TRP A 127 5.75 -13.36 14.51
CA TRP A 127 4.49 -12.60 14.59
C TRP A 127 3.29 -13.36 14.05
N ASN A 128 3.48 -14.52 13.41
CA ASN A 128 2.36 -15.35 12.99
C ASN A 128 1.64 -15.97 14.21
N ARG A 129 0.32 -15.97 14.14
CA ARG A 129 -0.53 -16.57 15.19
C ARG A 129 -0.26 -18.06 15.30
N LYS A 130 0.06 -18.51 16.51
CA LYS A 130 0.43 -19.92 16.78
C LYS A 130 -0.79 -20.84 16.91
N ASP A 131 -1.98 -20.26 17.05
CA ASP A 131 -3.27 -20.95 17.17
C ASP A 131 -3.98 -21.15 15.83
N LEU A 132 -3.43 -20.64 14.71
CA LEU A 132 -3.96 -20.83 13.37
C LEU A 132 -3.13 -21.86 12.60
N GLU A 133 -3.82 -22.77 11.91
CA GLU A 133 -3.20 -23.75 11.03
C GLU A 133 -3.01 -23.21 9.60
N PHE A 134 -3.91 -22.32 9.16
CA PHE A 134 -3.87 -21.76 7.82
C PHE A 134 -4.50 -20.36 7.78
N PHE A 135 -4.09 -19.57 6.78
CA PHE A 135 -4.82 -18.42 6.28
C PHE A 135 -5.64 -18.83 5.05
N THR A 136 -6.60 -18.00 4.64
CA THR A 136 -7.25 -18.12 3.33
C THR A 136 -6.83 -16.96 2.42
N VAL A 137 -6.96 -17.10 1.11
CA VAL A 137 -6.73 -16.00 0.16
C VAL A 137 -7.62 -14.79 0.51
N ARG A 138 -8.89 -15.05 0.87
CA ARG A 138 -9.82 -14.01 1.34
C ARG A 138 -9.26 -13.23 2.55
N TRP A 139 -8.75 -13.96 3.55
CA TRP A 139 -8.17 -13.34 4.73
C TRP A 139 -6.96 -12.47 4.36
N ILE A 140 -6.09 -12.95 3.48
CA ILE A 140 -4.90 -12.22 3.03
C ILE A 140 -5.30 -10.93 2.31
N LEU A 141 -6.28 -10.97 1.39
CA LEU A 141 -6.75 -9.77 0.69
C LEU A 141 -7.37 -8.75 1.65
N LEU A 142 -8.19 -9.20 2.60
CA LEU A 142 -8.75 -8.32 3.65
C LEU A 142 -7.65 -7.71 4.52
N HIS A 143 -6.63 -8.49 4.87
CA HIS A 143 -5.47 -8.02 5.63
C HIS A 143 -4.69 -6.95 4.83
N LEU A 144 -4.42 -7.18 3.54
CA LEU A 144 -3.73 -6.21 2.69
C LEU A 144 -4.51 -4.91 2.53
N ILE A 145 -5.84 -4.98 2.39
CA ILE A 145 -6.71 -3.79 2.34
C ILE A 145 -6.61 -3.02 3.66
N GLN A 146 -6.75 -3.70 4.80
CA GLN A 146 -6.69 -3.09 6.13
C GLN A 146 -5.31 -2.48 6.42
N GLU A 147 -4.25 -3.18 6.07
CA GLU A 147 -2.86 -2.76 6.29
C GLU A 147 -2.54 -1.51 5.45
N THR A 148 -2.87 -1.55 4.14
CA THR A 148 -2.64 -0.42 3.25
C THR A 148 -3.48 0.78 3.66
N ALA A 149 -4.76 0.60 4.02
CA ALA A 149 -5.62 1.69 4.49
C ALA A 149 -5.09 2.34 5.77
N ARG A 150 -4.60 1.54 6.72
CA ARG A 150 -3.99 2.05 7.96
C ARG A 150 -2.77 2.90 7.67
N HIS A 151 -1.86 2.41 6.80
CA HIS A 151 -0.65 3.13 6.45
C HIS A 151 -0.91 4.34 5.55
N THR A 152 -1.97 4.32 4.75
CA THR A 152 -2.44 5.51 4.02
C THR A 152 -2.81 6.63 4.98
N GLY A 153 -3.58 6.34 6.03
CA GLY A 153 -3.91 7.34 7.06
C GLY A 153 -2.67 7.90 7.78
N HIS A 154 -1.64 7.07 8.04
CA HIS A 154 -0.36 7.56 8.55
C HIS A 154 0.34 8.47 7.53
N ALA A 155 0.36 8.08 6.26
CA ALA A 155 0.99 8.86 5.19
C ALA A 155 0.27 10.19 4.95
N ASP A 156 -1.07 10.25 5.08
CA ASP A 156 -1.85 11.48 5.03
C ASP A 156 -1.39 12.46 6.13
N ILE A 157 -1.28 12.02 7.38
CA ILE A 157 -0.81 12.86 8.50
C ILE A 157 0.62 13.35 8.29
N VAL A 158 1.52 12.48 7.80
CA VAL A 158 2.89 12.87 7.47
C VAL A 158 2.89 13.90 6.34
N ARG A 159 2.09 13.70 5.29
CA ARG A 159 1.93 14.61 4.17
C ARG A 159 1.41 15.97 4.60
N GLU A 160 0.35 16.01 5.40
CA GLU A 160 -0.21 17.24 5.94
C GLU A 160 0.81 18.01 6.78
N THR A 161 1.71 17.30 7.47
CA THR A 161 2.79 17.93 8.25
C THR A 161 3.90 18.52 7.36
N ILE A 162 4.13 17.95 6.16
CA ILE A 162 5.15 18.43 5.21
C ILE A 162 4.71 19.75 4.55
N ASP A 163 3.50 19.79 3.98
CA ASP A 163 3.05 20.90 3.13
C ASP A 163 1.56 21.26 3.25
N GLY A 164 0.85 20.69 4.22
CA GLY A 164 -0.57 20.93 4.44
C GLY A 164 -1.51 20.29 3.41
N ALA A 165 -0.97 19.52 2.45
CA ALA A 165 -1.78 18.90 1.42
C ALA A 165 -2.66 17.79 1.98
N THR A 166 -3.95 17.83 1.67
CA THR A 166 -4.94 16.82 2.10
C THR A 166 -5.39 15.94 0.93
N ALA A 167 -6.01 14.80 1.22
CA ALA A 167 -6.35 13.76 0.26
C ALA A 167 -7.17 14.26 -0.96
N PHE A 168 -8.22 15.06 -0.76
CA PHE A 168 -9.07 15.50 -1.88
C PHE A 168 -8.40 16.51 -2.84
N PRO A 169 -7.67 17.54 -2.37
CA PRO A 169 -6.85 18.38 -3.22
C PRO A 169 -5.81 17.61 -4.03
N LEU A 170 -5.13 16.63 -3.42
CA LEU A 170 -4.16 15.76 -4.10
C LEU A 170 -4.82 14.91 -5.19
N LEU A 171 -5.96 14.30 -4.88
CA LEU A 171 -6.74 13.53 -5.84
C LEU A 171 -7.18 14.40 -7.02
N ALA A 172 -7.69 15.61 -6.74
CA ALA A 172 -8.13 16.54 -7.78
C ALA A 172 -6.97 16.96 -8.69
N ALA A 173 -5.79 17.21 -8.15
CA ALA A 173 -4.60 17.54 -8.92
C ALA A 173 -4.14 16.36 -9.79
N ALA A 174 -4.02 15.16 -9.20
CA ALA A 174 -3.57 13.97 -9.91
C ALA A 174 -4.52 13.52 -11.03
N GLU A 175 -5.82 13.78 -10.89
CA GLU A 175 -6.84 13.44 -11.89
C GLU A 175 -7.17 14.60 -12.84
N GLY A 176 -6.48 15.75 -12.73
CA GLY A 176 -6.72 16.92 -13.59
C GLY A 176 -8.14 17.49 -13.43
N ARG A 177 -8.75 17.37 -12.23
CA ARG A 177 -10.09 17.89 -11.96
C ARG A 177 -10.06 19.42 -11.89
N PRO A 178 -11.06 20.12 -12.46
CA PRO A 178 -11.14 21.56 -12.33
C PRO A 178 -11.42 22.00 -10.89
N ALA A 179 -10.97 23.20 -10.52
CA ALA A 179 -11.34 23.81 -9.27
C ALA A 179 -12.84 24.07 -9.20
N THR A 180 -13.41 23.86 -8.02
CA THR A 180 -14.82 24.12 -7.71
C THR A 180 -14.93 25.08 -6.52
N ALA A 181 -16.16 25.44 -6.14
CA ALA A 181 -16.38 26.32 -4.98
C ALA A 181 -15.89 25.71 -3.65
N TRP A 182 -15.87 24.37 -3.55
CA TRP A 182 -15.53 23.63 -2.33
C TRP A 182 -14.20 22.87 -2.40
N LEU A 183 -13.64 22.64 -3.62
CA LEU A 183 -12.42 21.85 -3.82
C LEU A 183 -11.50 22.61 -4.79
N LYS A 184 -10.28 22.88 -4.33
CA LYS A 184 -9.19 23.37 -5.19
C LYS A 184 -8.16 22.25 -5.34
N PRO A 185 -7.74 21.90 -6.57
CA PRO A 185 -6.63 20.99 -6.78
C PRO A 185 -5.37 21.50 -6.08
N TRP A 186 -4.60 20.60 -5.50
CA TRP A 186 -3.31 20.94 -4.92
C TRP A 186 -2.33 21.47 -5.99
N THR A 187 -1.54 22.46 -5.61
CA THR A 187 -0.43 22.98 -6.43
C THR A 187 0.80 23.12 -5.53
N LYS A 188 1.99 22.96 -6.11
CA LYS A 188 3.26 22.95 -5.36
C LYS A 188 3.56 24.29 -4.65
N ASP A 189 2.98 25.38 -5.13
CA ASP A 189 3.28 26.75 -4.65
C ASP A 189 2.07 27.38 -3.94
N ALA A 190 1.11 26.60 -3.45
CA ALA A 190 -0.11 27.09 -2.81
C ALA A 190 0.03 27.26 -1.31
#